data_b7f9a0a8716e3ed0a84b9e2de7772503
#
_entry.id   b7f9a0a8716e3ed0a84b9e2de7772503
#
_cell.length_a   1.000
_cell.length_b   1.000
_cell.length_c   1.000
_cell.angle_alpha   90.00
_cell.angle_beta   90.00
_cell.angle_gamma   90.00
#
_symmetry.space_group_name_H-M   'P 1'
#
loop_
_entity.id
_entity.type
_entity.pdbx_description
1 polymer ?
#
loop_
_entity_poly.entity_id
_entity_poly.type
_entity_poly.pdbx_seq_one_letter_code
_entity_poly.pdbx_strand_id
1 'polypeptide(L)'
;HFLNAAGRNGAETIGKVIIAVDEVLAAEAPEAVLVLGDTNSCMAVIPAKRRKIPVFHMEAGNRCFDMRVPEEINRRIVDHTADVNLTYSSIAREYLLREGLPPDLVIKTGSPMYEVLSHYRSRIEQSDVLERLALKAGNYFLVSAHREENVDSERNYARLVAMLNAVAA
;
A
#
# COMPACT_ATOMS: atom_id res chain seq x y z
N HIS A 1 -18.33 4.25 1.89
CA HIS A 1 -18.79 3.18 2.79
C HIS A 1 -17.72 2.85 3.82
N PHE A 2 -18.12 2.71 5.09
CA PHE A 2 -17.26 2.20 6.16
C PHE A 2 -17.58 0.72 6.37
N LEU A 3 -16.65 -0.15 6.02
CA LEU A 3 -16.89 -1.60 6.02
C LEU A 3 -16.83 -2.23 7.42
N ASN A 4 -16.16 -1.58 8.39
CA ASN A 4 -15.88 -2.13 9.73
C ASN A 4 -15.33 -3.57 9.67
N ALA A 5 -14.47 -3.83 8.70
CA ALA A 5 -13.98 -5.17 8.37
C ALA A 5 -12.78 -5.62 9.20
N ALA A 6 -12.37 -4.85 10.22
CA ALA A 6 -11.28 -5.27 11.11
C ALA A 6 -11.61 -6.60 11.81
N GLY A 7 -10.72 -7.56 11.72
CA GLY A 7 -10.80 -8.87 12.38
C GLY A 7 -9.76 -9.00 13.48
N ARG A 8 -9.77 -10.14 14.16
CA ARG A 8 -8.79 -10.49 15.21
C ARG A 8 -7.39 -10.79 14.64
N ASN A 9 -7.33 -11.09 13.34
CA ASN A 9 -6.10 -11.35 12.59
C ASN A 9 -6.30 -11.01 11.11
N GLY A 10 -5.23 -11.10 10.32
CA GLY A 10 -5.25 -10.78 8.89
C GLY A 10 -6.23 -11.62 8.07
N ALA A 11 -6.33 -12.93 8.35
CA ALA A 11 -7.22 -13.82 7.62
C ALA A 11 -8.71 -13.48 7.87
N GLU A 12 -9.08 -13.19 9.13
CA GLU A 12 -10.44 -12.74 9.47
C GLU A 12 -10.76 -11.39 8.84
N THR A 13 -9.80 -10.46 8.83
CA THR A 13 -9.93 -9.16 8.18
C THR A 13 -10.18 -9.33 6.66
N ILE A 14 -9.37 -10.13 5.99
CA ILE A 14 -9.53 -10.43 4.56
C ILE A 14 -10.91 -11.03 4.28
N GLY A 15 -11.34 -12.02 5.05
CA GLY A 15 -12.66 -12.63 4.88
C GLY A 15 -13.81 -11.63 5.01
N LYS A 16 -13.74 -10.76 6.03
CA LYS A 16 -14.72 -9.69 6.26
C LYS A 16 -14.72 -8.65 5.13
N VAL A 17 -13.54 -8.27 4.63
CA VAL A 17 -13.41 -7.34 3.49
C VAL A 17 -14.11 -7.92 2.26
N ILE A 18 -13.85 -9.17 1.92
CA ILE A 18 -14.44 -9.83 0.75
C ILE A 18 -15.98 -9.80 0.84
N ILE A 19 -16.54 -10.18 2.00
CA ILE A 19 -17.98 -10.23 2.22
C ILE A 19 -18.60 -8.83 2.15
N ALA A 20 -18.05 -7.87 2.90
CA ALA A 20 -18.62 -6.53 2.99
C ALA A 20 -18.49 -5.77 1.66
N VAL A 21 -17.38 -5.96 0.93
CA VAL A 21 -17.23 -5.34 -0.40
C VAL A 21 -18.20 -5.95 -1.40
N ASP A 22 -18.48 -7.25 -1.34
CA ASP A 22 -19.45 -7.87 -2.23
C ASP A 22 -20.85 -7.26 -2.11
N GLU A 23 -21.28 -6.98 -0.88
CA GLU A 23 -22.55 -6.30 -0.59
C GLU A 23 -22.57 -4.86 -1.16
N VAL A 24 -21.48 -4.09 -0.98
CA VAL A 24 -21.36 -2.74 -1.52
C VAL A 24 -21.38 -2.76 -3.05
N LEU A 25 -20.64 -3.66 -3.69
CA LEU A 25 -20.61 -3.78 -5.14
C LEU A 25 -21.96 -4.21 -5.72
N ALA A 26 -22.75 -4.99 -4.96
CA ALA A 26 -24.10 -5.35 -5.34
C ALA A 26 -25.05 -4.14 -5.33
N ALA A 27 -24.90 -3.28 -4.32
CA ALA A 27 -25.75 -2.11 -4.14
C ALA A 27 -25.40 -0.95 -5.11
N GLU A 28 -24.10 -0.67 -5.26
CA GLU A 28 -23.61 0.48 -6.05
C GLU A 28 -23.49 0.17 -7.55
N ALA A 29 -23.32 -1.11 -7.91
CA ALA A 29 -23.16 -1.57 -9.30
C ALA A 29 -22.18 -0.71 -10.12
N PRO A 30 -20.93 -0.48 -9.66
CA PRO A 30 -19.99 0.42 -10.33
C PRO A 30 -19.54 -0.15 -11.68
N GLU A 31 -19.21 0.72 -12.63
CA GLU A 31 -18.66 0.34 -13.93
C GLU A 31 -17.22 -0.17 -13.85
N ALA A 32 -16.47 0.25 -12.84
CA ALA A 32 -15.09 -0.18 -12.59
C ALA A 32 -14.72 0.00 -11.11
N VAL A 33 -13.67 -0.70 -10.68
CA VAL A 33 -13.07 -0.57 -9.34
C VAL A 33 -11.61 -0.16 -9.50
N LEU A 34 -11.21 0.88 -8.75
CA LEU A 34 -9.81 1.28 -8.62
C LEU A 34 -9.29 0.86 -7.25
N VAL A 35 -8.22 0.07 -7.25
CA VAL A 35 -7.52 -0.37 -6.04
C VAL A 35 -6.19 0.35 -5.96
N LEU A 36 -5.85 0.91 -4.79
CA LEU A 36 -4.56 1.53 -4.51
C LEU A 36 -3.80 0.70 -3.47
N GLY A 37 -2.61 0.23 -3.85
CA GLY A 37 -1.70 -0.49 -2.96
C GLY A 37 -2.13 -1.92 -2.64
N ASP A 38 -1.59 -2.47 -1.55
CA ASP A 38 -1.53 -3.90 -1.29
C ASP A 38 -1.91 -4.29 0.15
N THR A 39 -2.55 -3.41 0.90
CA THR A 39 -3.11 -3.77 2.21
C THR A 39 -4.23 -4.80 2.07
N ASN A 40 -4.68 -5.40 3.17
CA ASN A 40 -5.74 -6.42 3.16
C ASN A 40 -7.03 -5.96 2.43
N SER A 41 -7.25 -4.65 2.31
CA SER A 41 -8.38 -4.09 1.56
C SER A 41 -8.31 -4.35 0.06
N CYS A 42 -7.13 -4.61 -0.51
CA CYS A 42 -6.98 -4.93 -1.93
C CYS A 42 -7.67 -6.26 -2.31
N MET A 43 -8.01 -7.10 -1.33
CA MET A 43 -8.81 -8.32 -1.57
C MET A 43 -10.23 -8.03 -2.07
N ALA A 44 -10.65 -6.76 -2.08
CA ALA A 44 -11.81 -6.26 -2.81
C ALA A 44 -11.81 -6.66 -4.30
N VAL A 45 -10.64 -6.95 -4.86
CA VAL A 45 -10.49 -7.45 -6.24
C VAL A 45 -11.25 -8.76 -6.46
N ILE A 46 -11.33 -9.64 -5.47
CA ILE A 46 -11.99 -10.96 -5.59
C ILE A 46 -13.49 -10.81 -5.87
N PRO A 47 -14.30 -10.15 -5.05
CA PRO A 47 -15.72 -9.95 -5.33
C PRO A 47 -15.94 -9.10 -6.60
N ALA A 48 -15.11 -8.09 -6.88
CA ALA A 48 -15.21 -7.31 -8.10
C ALA A 48 -15.10 -8.20 -9.36
N LYS A 49 -14.09 -9.07 -9.42
CA LYS A 49 -13.91 -10.00 -10.54
C LYS A 49 -15.03 -11.06 -10.61
N ARG A 50 -15.53 -11.54 -9.47
CA ARG A 50 -16.70 -12.46 -9.45
C ARG A 50 -17.95 -11.80 -10.02
N ARG A 51 -18.09 -10.47 -9.86
CA ARG A 51 -19.18 -9.67 -10.44
C ARG A 51 -18.90 -9.19 -11.86
N LYS A 52 -17.74 -9.55 -12.45
CA LYS A 52 -17.30 -9.13 -13.79
C LYS A 52 -17.11 -7.60 -13.90
N ILE A 53 -16.77 -6.95 -12.81
CA ILE A 53 -16.46 -5.53 -12.78
C ILE A 53 -14.97 -5.39 -13.10
N PRO A 54 -14.58 -4.53 -14.07
CA PRO A 54 -13.18 -4.24 -14.39
C PRO A 54 -12.43 -3.66 -13.18
N VAL A 55 -11.20 -4.12 -12.96
CA VAL A 55 -10.34 -3.67 -11.85
C VAL A 55 -9.07 -3.04 -12.39
N PHE A 56 -8.80 -1.83 -11.92
CA PHE A 56 -7.55 -1.09 -12.13
C PHE A 56 -6.76 -1.10 -10.84
N HIS A 57 -5.48 -1.48 -10.89
CA HIS A 57 -4.62 -1.52 -9.72
C HIS A 57 -3.50 -0.48 -9.82
N MET A 58 -3.50 0.53 -8.94
CA MET A 58 -2.43 1.51 -8.77
C MET A 58 -1.38 1.01 -7.78
N GLU A 59 -0.13 1.43 -7.97
CA GLU A 59 1.05 0.95 -7.25
C GLU A 59 1.40 -0.52 -7.55
N ALA A 60 0.98 -0.99 -8.72
CA ALA A 60 1.18 -2.36 -9.17
C ALA A 60 2.66 -2.70 -9.42
N GLY A 61 3.00 -3.98 -9.28
CA GLY A 61 4.28 -4.53 -9.67
C GLY A 61 5.43 -4.34 -8.68
N ASN A 62 5.19 -3.76 -7.52
CA ASN A 62 6.20 -3.73 -6.46
C ASN A 62 6.51 -5.15 -5.98
N ARG A 63 7.80 -5.44 -5.71
CA ARG A 63 8.26 -6.75 -5.21
C ARG A 63 9.34 -6.57 -4.15
N CYS A 64 9.20 -7.26 -3.03
CA CYS A 64 10.28 -7.41 -2.05
C CYS A 64 10.89 -8.82 -2.08
N PHE A 65 10.27 -9.76 -2.81
CA PHE A 65 10.70 -11.15 -2.96
C PHE A 65 10.80 -11.93 -1.62
N ASP A 66 10.05 -11.49 -0.62
CA ASP A 66 9.96 -12.14 0.68
C ASP A 66 8.49 -12.46 1.01
N MET A 67 8.13 -13.72 0.85
CA MET A 67 6.76 -14.19 1.09
C MET A 67 6.33 -14.20 2.56
N ARG A 68 7.23 -13.85 3.49
CA ARG A 68 6.88 -13.65 4.89
C ARG A 68 6.19 -12.29 5.12
N VAL A 69 6.34 -11.38 4.16
CA VAL A 69 5.70 -10.06 4.18
C VAL A 69 4.26 -10.21 3.67
N PRO A 70 3.23 -9.92 4.49
CA PRO A 70 1.83 -10.09 4.09
C PRO A 70 1.47 -9.31 2.83
N GLU A 71 2.00 -8.11 2.67
CA GLU A 71 1.78 -7.27 1.49
C GLU A 71 2.36 -7.88 0.22
N GLU A 72 3.43 -8.68 0.29
CA GLU A 72 3.98 -9.37 -0.89
C GLU A 72 3.00 -10.40 -1.45
N ILE A 73 2.26 -11.07 -0.57
CA ILE A 73 1.20 -12.00 -0.95
C ILE A 73 0.03 -11.23 -1.57
N ASN A 74 -0.42 -10.18 -0.89
CA ASN A 74 -1.54 -9.37 -1.31
C ASN A 74 -1.31 -8.76 -2.70
N ARG A 75 -0.13 -8.14 -2.92
CA ARG A 75 0.18 -7.48 -4.20
C ARG A 75 0.27 -8.46 -5.37
N ARG A 76 0.79 -9.67 -5.14
CA ARG A 76 0.79 -10.71 -6.16
C ARG A 76 -0.63 -11.13 -6.54
N ILE A 77 -1.52 -11.27 -5.56
CA ILE A 77 -2.92 -11.61 -5.83
C ILE A 77 -3.59 -10.50 -6.63
N VAL A 78 -3.48 -9.25 -6.21
CA VAL A 78 -4.17 -8.14 -6.88
C VAL A 78 -3.58 -7.86 -8.26
N ASP A 79 -2.26 -7.90 -8.43
CA ASP A 79 -1.60 -7.69 -9.72
C ASP A 79 -2.06 -8.69 -10.79
N HIS A 80 -2.16 -9.97 -10.40
CA HIS A 80 -2.57 -11.05 -11.32
C HIS A 80 -4.10 -11.17 -11.49
N THR A 81 -4.86 -10.43 -10.70
CA THR A 81 -6.34 -10.48 -10.75
C THR A 81 -6.92 -9.21 -11.40
N ALA A 82 -6.22 -8.08 -11.31
CA ALA A 82 -6.61 -6.83 -11.95
C ALA A 82 -6.58 -6.93 -13.49
N ASP A 83 -7.47 -6.18 -14.14
CA ASP A 83 -7.50 -6.11 -15.61
C ASP A 83 -6.41 -5.18 -16.14
N VAL A 84 -6.13 -4.08 -15.43
CA VAL A 84 -5.09 -3.11 -15.79
C VAL A 84 -4.23 -2.80 -14.58
N ASN A 85 -2.92 -2.89 -14.75
CA ASN A 85 -1.94 -2.58 -13.73
C ASN A 85 -1.23 -1.25 -14.03
N LEU A 86 -1.31 -0.31 -13.09
CA LEU A 86 -0.72 1.03 -13.17
C LEU A 86 0.52 1.08 -12.29
N THR A 87 1.69 1.00 -12.91
CA THR A 87 2.97 0.90 -12.19
C THR A 87 3.62 2.27 -11.98
N TYR A 88 4.30 2.46 -10.85
CA TYR A 88 4.99 3.71 -10.54
C TYR A 88 6.39 3.79 -11.15
N SER A 89 7.02 2.66 -11.41
CA SER A 89 8.38 2.61 -11.94
C SER A 89 8.51 1.66 -13.14
N SER A 90 9.58 1.84 -13.92
CA SER A 90 9.91 0.92 -15.00
C SER A 90 10.30 -0.46 -14.47
N ILE A 91 10.92 -0.53 -13.27
CA ILE A 91 11.28 -1.79 -12.62
C ILE A 91 10.03 -2.58 -12.24
N ALA A 92 9.03 -1.92 -11.62
CA ALA A 92 7.76 -2.56 -11.28
C ALA A 92 7.05 -3.09 -12.53
N ARG A 93 7.04 -2.32 -13.62
CA ARG A 93 6.51 -2.77 -14.91
C ARG A 93 7.24 -4.01 -15.42
N GLU A 94 8.56 -4.00 -15.39
CA GLU A 94 9.40 -5.12 -15.82
C GLU A 94 9.09 -6.41 -15.06
N TYR A 95 8.87 -6.34 -13.74
CA TYR A 95 8.49 -7.50 -12.95
C TYR A 95 7.19 -8.12 -13.44
N LEU A 96 6.15 -7.32 -13.67
CA LEU A 96 4.87 -7.81 -14.16
C LEU A 96 4.97 -8.43 -15.56
N LEU A 97 5.76 -7.84 -16.46
CA LEU A 97 5.99 -8.42 -17.78
C LEU A 97 6.70 -9.78 -17.69
N ARG A 98 7.69 -9.90 -16.80
CA ARG A 98 8.39 -11.17 -16.56
C ARG A 98 7.50 -12.22 -15.89
N GLU A 99 6.50 -11.80 -15.15
CA GLU A 99 5.49 -12.67 -14.56
C GLU A 99 4.40 -13.06 -15.58
N GLY A 100 4.49 -12.58 -16.82
CA GLY A 100 3.66 -12.99 -17.94
C GLY A 100 2.41 -12.13 -18.18
N LEU A 101 2.31 -10.96 -17.55
CA LEU A 101 1.18 -10.07 -17.79
C LEU A 101 1.31 -9.38 -19.17
N PRO A 102 0.20 -9.15 -19.90
CA PRO A 102 0.21 -8.50 -21.22
C PRO A 102 0.74 -7.07 -21.15
N PRO A 103 1.68 -6.68 -22.04
CA PRO A 103 2.33 -5.36 -22.00
C PRO A 103 1.38 -4.17 -22.17
N ASP A 104 0.29 -4.34 -22.87
CA ASP A 104 -0.76 -3.33 -23.12
C ASP A 104 -1.66 -3.09 -21.90
N LEU A 105 -1.69 -4.03 -20.96
CA LEU A 105 -2.43 -3.94 -19.71
C LEU A 105 -1.55 -3.54 -18.51
N VAL A 106 -0.24 -3.33 -18.74
CA VAL A 106 0.71 -2.87 -17.71
C VAL A 106 1.24 -1.50 -18.09
N ILE A 107 0.66 -0.45 -17.52
CA ILE A 107 0.89 0.95 -17.90
C ILE A 107 1.74 1.64 -16.82
N LYS A 108 2.87 2.23 -17.20
CA LYS A 108 3.65 3.06 -16.27
C LYS A 108 3.04 4.45 -16.18
N THR A 109 2.45 4.78 -15.04
CA THR A 109 1.87 6.09 -14.75
C THR A 109 2.82 7.02 -13.99
N GLY A 110 3.79 6.46 -13.28
CA GLY A 110 4.55 7.20 -12.26
C GLY A 110 3.80 7.28 -10.94
N SER A 111 4.51 7.74 -9.90
CA SER A 111 3.93 7.94 -8.57
C SER A 111 3.22 9.29 -8.49
N PRO A 112 2.02 9.38 -7.88
CA PRO A 112 1.32 10.65 -7.65
C PRO A 112 1.98 11.49 -6.55
N MET A 113 3.00 10.99 -5.86
CA MET A 113 3.62 11.65 -4.70
C MET A 113 4.20 13.03 -5.04
N TYR A 114 4.77 13.18 -6.25
CA TYR A 114 5.27 14.49 -6.70
C TYR A 114 4.15 15.53 -6.78
N GLU A 115 3.01 15.17 -7.33
CA GLU A 115 1.83 16.04 -7.44
C GLU A 115 1.28 16.39 -6.06
N VAL A 116 1.18 15.40 -5.16
CA VAL A 116 0.74 15.60 -3.78
C VAL A 116 1.68 16.57 -3.05
N LEU A 117 2.98 16.36 -3.09
CA LEU A 117 3.96 17.24 -2.44
C LEU A 117 3.96 18.64 -3.05
N SER A 118 3.81 18.74 -4.37
CA SER A 118 3.73 20.03 -5.07
C SER A 118 2.47 20.80 -4.67
N HIS A 119 1.33 20.13 -4.58
CA HIS A 119 0.07 20.72 -4.15
C HIS A 119 0.15 21.26 -2.70
N TYR A 120 0.80 20.53 -1.82
CA TYR A 120 0.93 20.91 -0.40
C TYR A 120 2.18 21.73 -0.10
N ARG A 121 2.99 22.12 -1.10
CA ARG A 121 4.27 22.81 -0.89
C ARG A 121 4.16 24.02 0.01
N SER A 122 3.21 24.92 -0.22
CA SER A 122 3.02 26.11 0.60
C SER A 122 2.72 25.79 2.07
N ARG A 123 1.95 24.75 2.35
CA ARG A 123 1.67 24.29 3.71
C ARG A 123 2.88 23.66 4.36
N ILE A 124 3.71 22.94 3.59
CA ILE A 124 4.97 22.36 4.08
C ILE A 124 5.94 23.46 4.46
N GLU A 125 6.10 24.47 3.61
CA GLU A 125 7.00 25.63 3.83
C GLU A 125 6.56 26.50 5.00
N GLN A 126 5.27 26.60 5.28
CA GLN A 126 4.69 27.36 6.41
C GLN A 126 4.58 26.54 7.71
N SER A 127 5.02 25.29 7.71
CA SER A 127 4.90 24.41 8.88
C SER A 127 5.82 24.86 10.01
N ASP A 128 5.27 25.04 11.21
CA ASP A 128 5.97 25.35 12.46
C ASP A 128 6.53 24.11 13.16
N VAL A 129 6.46 22.94 12.53
CA VAL A 129 6.78 21.65 13.16
C VAL A 129 8.21 21.63 13.75
N LEU A 130 9.19 22.22 13.08
CA LEU A 130 10.57 22.27 13.56
C LEU A 130 10.69 23.12 14.82
N GLU A 131 10.04 24.28 14.85
CA GLU A 131 10.01 25.15 16.02
C GLU A 131 9.29 24.46 17.19
N ARG A 132 8.11 23.92 16.95
CA ARG A 132 7.29 23.23 17.96
C ARG A 132 8.00 22.00 18.57
N LEU A 133 8.85 21.32 17.80
CA LEU A 133 9.66 20.19 18.27
C LEU A 133 11.06 20.57 18.72
N ALA A 134 11.38 21.86 18.74
CA ALA A 134 12.71 22.41 19.06
C ALA A 134 13.85 21.79 18.21
N LEU A 135 13.56 21.49 16.94
CA LEU A 135 14.50 20.94 15.98
C LEU A 135 15.12 22.04 15.11
N LYS A 136 16.37 21.82 14.71
CA LYS A 136 17.04 22.68 13.73
C LYS A 136 17.12 21.97 12.40
N ALA A 137 16.81 22.68 11.31
CA ALA A 137 16.93 22.15 9.96
C ALA A 137 18.33 21.56 9.72
N GLY A 138 18.40 20.35 9.19
CA GLY A 138 19.63 19.61 8.93
C GLY A 138 20.28 18.94 10.15
N ASN A 139 19.74 19.10 11.36
CA ASN A 139 20.31 18.55 12.60
C ASN A 139 19.39 17.51 13.26
N TYR A 140 18.68 16.72 12.48
CA TYR A 140 17.88 15.61 12.98
C TYR A 140 17.79 14.50 11.95
N PHE A 141 17.50 13.29 12.42
CA PHE A 141 17.14 12.16 11.57
C PHE A 141 15.64 11.94 11.61
N LEU A 142 15.03 11.74 10.46
CA LEU A 142 13.65 11.27 10.37
C LEU A 142 13.66 9.76 10.18
N VAL A 143 13.04 9.04 11.12
CA VAL A 143 12.95 7.58 11.07
C VAL A 143 11.49 7.16 10.94
N SER A 144 11.21 6.29 9.97
CA SER A 144 9.91 5.63 9.82
C SER A 144 10.11 4.11 9.94
N ALA A 145 9.52 3.52 10.96
CA ALA A 145 9.59 2.08 11.21
C ALA A 145 8.22 1.60 11.71
N HIS A 146 7.46 0.97 10.82
CA HIS A 146 6.06 0.60 11.08
C HIS A 146 5.71 -0.83 10.64
N ARG A 147 6.70 -1.65 10.24
CA ARG A 147 6.43 -3.03 9.86
C ARG A 147 6.08 -3.88 11.07
N GLU A 148 5.08 -4.75 10.89
CA GLU A 148 4.57 -5.67 11.91
C GLU A 148 5.71 -6.45 12.60
N GLU A 149 6.66 -6.97 11.82
CA GLU A 149 7.81 -7.72 12.37
C GLU A 149 8.69 -6.90 13.31
N ASN A 150 8.70 -5.57 13.15
CA ASN A 150 9.51 -4.68 13.98
C ASN A 150 8.78 -4.22 15.24
N VAL A 151 7.45 -4.13 15.22
CA VAL A 151 6.66 -3.54 16.32
C VAL A 151 5.93 -4.58 17.17
N ASP A 152 5.55 -5.73 16.60
CA ASP A 152 4.77 -6.76 17.29
C ASP A 152 5.66 -7.81 18.01
N SER A 153 6.95 -7.85 17.70
CA SER A 153 7.91 -8.71 18.38
C SER A 153 8.70 -7.91 19.43
N GLU A 154 8.52 -8.22 20.73
CA GLU A 154 9.28 -7.57 21.81
C GLU A 154 10.80 -7.55 21.55
N ARG A 155 11.35 -8.66 21.02
CA ARG A 155 12.77 -8.76 20.71
C ARG A 155 13.18 -7.79 19.60
N ASN A 156 12.40 -7.69 18.53
CA ASN A 156 12.71 -6.82 17.40
C ASN A 156 12.49 -5.36 17.76
N TYR A 157 11.42 -5.07 18.52
CA TYR A 157 11.16 -3.74 19.04
C TYR A 157 12.31 -3.23 19.94
N ALA A 158 12.76 -4.07 20.89
CA ALA A 158 13.89 -3.72 21.75
C ALA A 158 15.19 -3.45 20.95
N ARG A 159 15.44 -4.21 19.88
CA ARG A 159 16.59 -3.99 18.98
C ARG A 159 16.45 -2.69 18.19
N LEU A 160 15.25 -2.41 17.69
CA LEU A 160 14.96 -1.16 17.00
C LEU A 160 15.21 0.05 17.92
N VAL A 161 14.68 0.02 19.14
CA VAL A 161 14.90 1.08 20.13
C VAL A 161 16.38 1.24 20.48
N ALA A 162 17.09 0.14 20.69
CA ALA A 162 18.54 0.17 20.98
C ALA A 162 19.33 0.79 19.81
N MET A 163 18.98 0.46 18.57
CA MET A 163 19.60 1.05 17.38
C MET A 163 19.30 2.55 17.29
N LEU A 164 18.06 2.97 17.51
CA LEU A 164 17.68 4.40 17.47
C LEU A 164 18.41 5.21 18.55
N ASN A 165 18.53 4.66 19.77
CA ASN A 165 19.29 5.30 20.84
C ASN A 165 20.78 5.43 20.53
N ALA A 166 21.36 4.42 19.87
CA ALA A 166 22.77 4.47 19.45
C ALA A 166 23.03 5.50 18.33
N VAL A 167 22.05 5.77 17.49
CA VAL A 167 22.16 6.80 16.43
C VAL A 167 21.94 8.20 17.02
N ALA A 168 21.15 8.32 18.09
CA ALA A 168 20.85 9.61 18.75
C ALA A 168 21.96 10.06 19.72
N ALA A 169 22.89 9.18 20.13
CA ALA A 169 24.01 9.47 21.02
C ALA A 169 25.19 10.07 20.27
#